data_5e4f9043665d569998e9fc2ea91e63bd
#
_entry.id   5e4f9043665d569998e9fc2ea91e63bd
#
_cell.length_a   1.000
_cell.length_b   1.000
_cell.length_c   1.000
_cell.angle_alpha   90.00
_cell.angle_beta   90.00
_cell.angle_gamma   90.00
#
_symmetry.space_group_name_H-M   'P 1'
#
loop_
_entity.id
_entity.type
_entity.pdbx_description
1 polymer ?
#
loop_
_entity_poly.entity_id
_entity_poly.type
_entity_poly.pdbx_seq_one_letter_code
_entity_poly.pdbx_strand_id
1 'polypeptide(L)'
;MMALALASTALIAAAGCGGNSEPAKSGAASGAKVTGQVTSSGSSALLPLVKDAAAKFKSKNPEVSLTLNAGGSGTGLKQVAEGSVNIGNSDVPAEKKLPAEKAKGLVDHKVCTMTVAAIINQDIADKVKSLTSQQLQDVFTAKVTNWKEVGGPDEPIVLVTRPTTSGTRALFTELALAGQEEASNKSLETDDSGTLIQSVAQTKGAIGYVALPYLVNNKDVAALAIDGVAPTLENTYNGTYKVWGYEHMYTKGEPTGAVKAFLDYILSDEYGVEIEKQGYGVSSKMKK
;
A
#
# COMPACT_ATOMS: atom_id res chain seq x y z
N MET A 1 -26.39 -13.38 -73.43
CA MET A 1 -27.36 -12.35 -73.85
C MET A 1 -27.12 -11.18 -72.90
N MET A 2 -26.38 -10.12 -73.35
CA MET A 2 -26.92 -8.83 -73.83
C MET A 2 -27.71 -8.14 -72.73
N ALA A 3 -27.51 -6.90 -72.32
CA ALA A 3 -26.82 -5.71 -72.88
C ALA A 3 -26.80 -4.67 -71.77
N LEU A 4 -25.72 -3.88 -71.67
CA LEU A 4 -25.58 -2.48 -72.15
C LEU A 4 -26.49 -1.48 -71.40
N ALA A 5 -25.95 -0.57 -70.73
CA ALA A 5 -25.25 0.72 -70.88
C ALA A 5 -26.18 1.85 -70.42
N LEU A 6 -25.76 2.88 -69.82
CA LEU A 6 -25.20 4.12 -70.30
C LEU A 6 -25.05 5.16 -69.17
N ALA A 7 -23.98 5.86 -69.28
CA ALA A 7 -23.51 7.01 -68.55
C ALA A 7 -24.41 8.24 -68.70
N SER A 8 -24.29 9.15 -67.75
CA SER A 8 -24.36 10.60 -68.02
C SER A 8 -23.64 11.41 -66.94
N THR A 9 -22.62 12.04 -67.41
CA THR A 9 -21.87 13.15 -66.81
C THR A 9 -22.66 14.45 -66.74
N ALA A 10 -22.52 15.18 -65.65
CA ALA A 10 -22.65 16.64 -65.69
C ALA A 10 -21.72 17.29 -64.66
N LEU A 11 -20.70 17.94 -65.18
CA LEU A 11 -19.91 19.02 -64.49
C LEU A 11 -20.75 20.26 -64.43
N ILE A 12 -20.73 20.95 -63.28
CA ILE A 12 -20.79 22.40 -63.23
C ILE A 12 -19.89 22.90 -62.10
N ALA A 13 -18.98 23.78 -62.46
CA ALA A 13 -18.02 24.47 -61.61
C ALA A 13 -18.67 25.79 -61.10
N ALA A 14 -18.09 26.26 -60.03
CA ALA A 14 -17.62 27.62 -59.80
C ALA A 14 -18.06 28.29 -58.47
N ALA A 15 -17.08 28.67 -57.78
CA ALA A 15 -16.80 29.95 -57.14
C ALA A 15 -17.57 30.34 -55.87
N GLY A 16 -16.89 30.35 -54.75
CA GLY A 16 -16.36 31.61 -54.25
C GLY A 16 -16.82 32.00 -52.86
N CYS A 17 -15.89 32.45 -52.12
CA CYS A 17 -15.93 33.33 -50.96
C CYS A 17 -15.84 32.77 -49.57
N GLY A 18 -14.71 33.02 -49.02
CA GLY A 18 -14.24 33.33 -47.70
C GLY A 18 -15.20 33.28 -46.53
N GLY A 19 -14.86 32.41 -45.61
CA GLY A 19 -15.41 32.37 -44.26
C GLY A 19 -14.33 31.92 -43.28
N ASN A 20 -13.95 32.82 -42.45
CA ASN A 20 -12.99 32.71 -41.35
C ASN A 20 -13.34 31.48 -40.49
N SER A 21 -12.54 30.42 -40.55
CA SER A 21 -12.72 29.25 -39.69
C SER A 21 -11.98 29.51 -38.38
N GLU A 22 -12.68 29.94 -37.36
CA GLU A 22 -12.22 29.78 -35.99
C GLU A 22 -11.87 28.30 -35.71
N PRO A 23 -10.77 28.01 -34.98
CA PRO A 23 -10.48 26.66 -34.60
C PRO A 23 -11.58 26.16 -33.66
N ALA A 24 -12.27 25.14 -34.06
CA ALA A 24 -13.23 24.43 -33.25
C ALA A 24 -12.54 24.04 -31.92
N LYS A 25 -13.03 24.57 -30.81
CA LYS A 25 -12.73 24.11 -29.47
C LYS A 25 -12.95 22.62 -29.46
N SER A 26 -11.87 21.88 -29.24
CA SER A 26 -11.89 20.45 -28.93
C SER A 26 -12.98 20.20 -27.90
N GLY A 27 -14.06 19.59 -28.33
CA GLY A 27 -15.16 19.18 -27.48
C GLY A 27 -14.60 18.26 -26.39
N ALA A 28 -14.99 18.53 -25.15
CA ALA A 28 -14.77 17.64 -24.03
C ALA A 28 -15.16 16.22 -24.46
N ALA A 29 -14.21 15.32 -24.43
CA ALA A 29 -14.46 13.91 -24.66
C ALA A 29 -15.55 13.49 -23.67
N SER A 30 -16.71 13.14 -24.16
CA SER A 30 -17.77 12.43 -23.43
C SER A 30 -17.09 11.25 -22.78
N GLY A 31 -16.94 11.24 -21.45
CA GLY A 31 -16.20 10.25 -20.72
C GLY A 31 -16.75 8.86 -21.02
N ALA A 32 -15.98 8.04 -21.74
CA ALA A 32 -16.33 6.66 -21.96
C ALA A 32 -16.52 5.99 -20.59
N LYS A 33 -17.67 5.34 -20.40
CA LYS A 33 -18.02 4.63 -19.17
C LYS A 33 -16.93 3.61 -18.86
N VAL A 34 -16.32 3.67 -17.70
CA VAL A 34 -15.34 2.68 -17.26
C VAL A 34 -16.08 1.41 -16.86
N THR A 35 -15.74 0.31 -17.49
CA THR A 35 -16.31 -1.01 -17.21
C THR A 35 -15.20 -2.06 -17.09
N GLY A 36 -15.47 -3.16 -16.43
CA GLY A 36 -14.53 -4.28 -16.32
C GLY A 36 -14.28 -4.73 -14.89
N GLN A 37 -13.26 -5.58 -14.73
CA GLN A 37 -12.89 -6.16 -13.46
C GLN A 37 -11.48 -5.71 -13.04
N VAL A 38 -11.32 -5.41 -11.77
CA VAL A 38 -10.03 -5.16 -11.12
C VAL A 38 -9.87 -6.15 -9.97
N THR A 39 -8.83 -6.97 -10.03
CA THR A 39 -8.43 -7.86 -8.95
C THR A 39 -7.13 -7.37 -8.33
N SER A 40 -7.09 -7.20 -7.01
CA SER A 40 -5.93 -6.72 -6.28
C SER A 40 -5.66 -7.61 -5.08
N SER A 41 -4.38 -7.94 -4.84
CA SER A 41 -3.98 -8.79 -3.73
C SER A 41 -2.59 -8.37 -3.22
N GLY A 42 -2.28 -8.70 -1.97
CA GLY A 42 -0.94 -8.52 -1.43
C GLY A 42 -0.89 -7.86 -0.07
N SER A 43 -0.21 -6.73 0.05
CA SER A 43 -0.01 -6.04 1.31
C SER A 43 -1.30 -5.86 2.11
N SER A 44 -1.32 -6.38 3.33
CA SER A 44 -2.39 -6.09 4.28
C SER A 44 -2.24 -4.70 4.90
N ALA A 45 -1.04 -4.14 4.89
CA ALA A 45 -0.79 -2.79 5.39
C ALA A 45 -1.41 -1.72 4.47
N LEU A 46 -1.40 -1.95 3.15
CA LEU A 46 -2.02 -1.06 2.15
C LEU A 46 -3.54 -1.30 2.01
N LEU A 47 -4.06 -2.42 2.49
CA LEU A 47 -5.46 -2.82 2.28
C LEU A 47 -6.49 -1.77 2.71
N PRO A 48 -6.36 -1.05 3.84
CA PRO A 48 -7.31 0.00 4.22
C PRO A 48 -7.45 1.09 3.14
N LEU A 49 -6.34 1.59 2.61
CA LEU A 49 -6.34 2.61 1.55
C LEU A 49 -7.00 2.08 0.27
N VAL A 50 -6.63 0.87 -0.16
CA VAL A 50 -7.18 0.27 -1.39
C VAL A 50 -8.69 0.03 -1.25
N LYS A 51 -9.18 -0.36 -0.07
CA LYS A 51 -10.63 -0.53 0.20
C LYS A 51 -11.38 0.80 0.14
N ASP A 52 -10.85 1.85 0.75
CA ASP A 52 -11.47 3.19 0.71
C ASP A 52 -11.48 3.74 -0.73
N ALA A 53 -10.34 3.66 -1.41
CA ALA A 53 -10.24 4.07 -2.82
C ALA A 53 -11.21 3.30 -3.71
N ALA A 54 -11.32 1.99 -3.53
CA ALA A 54 -12.24 1.15 -4.29
C ALA A 54 -13.71 1.52 -4.07
N ALA A 55 -14.11 1.80 -2.82
CA ALA A 55 -15.47 2.22 -2.50
C ALA A 55 -15.81 3.56 -3.17
N LYS A 56 -14.92 4.54 -3.09
CA LYS A 56 -15.08 5.86 -3.71
C LYS A 56 -15.04 5.78 -5.25
N PHE A 57 -14.13 4.99 -5.81
CA PHE A 57 -14.04 4.77 -7.25
C PHE A 57 -15.30 4.10 -7.80
N LYS A 58 -15.80 3.06 -7.12
CA LYS A 58 -17.01 2.35 -7.53
C LYS A 58 -18.25 3.23 -7.52
N SER A 59 -18.36 4.18 -6.58
CA SER A 59 -19.49 5.13 -6.56
C SER A 59 -19.57 5.98 -7.83
N LYS A 60 -18.43 6.25 -8.48
CA LYS A 60 -18.32 6.98 -9.75
C LYS A 60 -18.37 6.07 -10.98
N ASN A 61 -17.97 4.80 -10.80
CA ASN A 61 -17.86 3.79 -11.87
C ASN A 61 -18.61 2.51 -11.46
N PRO A 62 -19.95 2.54 -11.37
CA PRO A 62 -20.74 1.44 -10.81
C PRO A 62 -20.65 0.13 -11.61
N GLU A 63 -20.23 0.18 -12.88
CA GLU A 63 -20.06 -0.99 -13.73
C GLU A 63 -18.69 -1.68 -13.56
N VAL A 64 -17.80 -1.14 -12.73
CA VAL A 64 -16.52 -1.79 -12.41
C VAL A 64 -16.70 -2.75 -11.24
N SER A 65 -16.23 -3.99 -11.39
CA SER A 65 -16.13 -4.96 -10.31
C SER A 65 -14.73 -4.90 -9.70
N LEU A 66 -14.65 -4.78 -8.36
CA LEU A 66 -13.38 -4.76 -7.64
C LEU A 66 -13.33 -5.92 -6.63
N THR A 67 -12.29 -6.75 -6.72
CA THR A 67 -12.00 -7.84 -5.76
C THR A 67 -10.67 -7.55 -5.10
N LEU A 68 -10.67 -7.43 -3.78
CA LEU A 68 -9.52 -7.00 -2.99
C LEU A 68 -9.19 -8.05 -1.92
N ASN A 69 -7.95 -8.55 -1.93
CA ASN A 69 -7.48 -9.56 -0.99
C ASN A 69 -6.20 -9.11 -0.28
N ALA A 70 -6.04 -9.56 0.96
CA ALA A 70 -4.77 -9.53 1.67
C ALA A 70 -4.00 -10.85 1.41
N GLY A 71 -2.78 -10.96 1.93
CA GLY A 71 -1.97 -12.19 1.83
C GLY A 71 -0.45 -11.91 1.94
N GLY A 72 -0.12 -10.64 2.20
CA GLY A 72 1.26 -10.16 2.29
C GLY A 72 1.87 -9.80 0.93
N SER A 73 2.86 -8.92 0.96
CA SER A 73 3.52 -8.36 -0.23
C SER A 73 4.08 -9.43 -1.17
N GLY A 74 4.73 -10.46 -0.62
CA GLY A 74 5.28 -11.56 -1.42
C GLY A 74 4.22 -12.34 -2.19
N THR A 75 3.04 -12.56 -1.59
CA THR A 75 1.91 -13.21 -2.26
C THR A 75 1.38 -12.34 -3.40
N GLY A 76 1.13 -11.05 -3.15
CA GLY A 76 0.64 -10.12 -4.17
C GLY A 76 1.59 -10.00 -5.35
N LEU A 77 2.88 -9.83 -5.07
CA LEU A 77 3.92 -9.76 -6.11
C LEU A 77 4.01 -11.04 -6.95
N LYS A 78 3.94 -12.22 -6.30
CA LYS A 78 3.90 -13.48 -7.02
C LYS A 78 2.68 -13.59 -7.93
N GLN A 79 1.49 -13.27 -7.40
CA GLN A 79 0.23 -13.38 -8.14
C GLN A 79 0.18 -12.42 -9.34
N VAL A 80 0.64 -11.17 -9.21
CA VAL A 80 0.66 -10.24 -10.34
C VAL A 80 1.70 -10.66 -11.39
N ALA A 81 2.87 -11.14 -10.99
CA ALA A 81 3.88 -11.64 -11.92
C ALA A 81 3.38 -12.85 -12.73
N GLU A 82 2.57 -13.72 -12.11
CA GLU A 82 1.91 -14.86 -12.76
C GLU A 82 0.66 -14.46 -13.56
N GLY A 83 0.14 -13.23 -13.37
CA GLY A 83 -1.08 -12.74 -14.03
C GLY A 83 -2.37 -13.25 -13.39
N SER A 84 -2.31 -13.80 -12.17
CA SER A 84 -3.50 -14.27 -11.43
C SER A 84 -4.33 -13.14 -10.85
N VAL A 85 -3.71 -11.97 -10.66
CA VAL A 85 -4.38 -10.71 -10.29
C VAL A 85 -3.90 -9.58 -11.21
N ASN A 86 -4.71 -8.53 -11.32
CA ASN A 86 -4.33 -7.35 -12.09
C ASN A 86 -3.31 -6.47 -11.37
N ILE A 87 -3.42 -6.39 -10.04
CA ILE A 87 -2.61 -5.51 -9.20
C ILE A 87 -2.04 -6.31 -8.03
N GLY A 88 -0.72 -6.26 -7.86
CA GLY A 88 0.00 -6.80 -6.71
C GLY A 88 0.43 -5.69 -5.76
N ASN A 89 -0.09 -5.67 -4.53
CA ASN A 89 0.23 -4.66 -3.52
C ASN A 89 1.46 -5.08 -2.71
N SER A 90 2.38 -4.14 -2.46
CA SER A 90 3.61 -4.43 -1.73
C SER A 90 4.13 -3.24 -0.92
N ASP A 91 4.60 -3.52 0.30
CA ASP A 91 5.28 -2.55 1.18
C ASP A 91 6.78 -2.43 0.85
N VAL A 92 7.27 -3.23 -0.09
CA VAL A 92 8.69 -3.25 -0.48
C VAL A 92 8.82 -3.38 -2.00
N PRO A 93 9.95 -2.94 -2.59
CA PRO A 93 10.24 -3.17 -4.00
C PRO A 93 10.14 -4.65 -4.38
N ALA A 94 9.69 -4.93 -5.61
CA ALA A 94 9.43 -6.29 -6.10
C ALA A 94 10.67 -7.20 -5.98
N GLU A 95 11.85 -6.65 -6.19
CA GLU A 95 13.15 -7.35 -6.13
C GLU A 95 13.48 -7.89 -4.73
N LYS A 96 12.85 -7.34 -3.67
CA LYS A 96 13.01 -7.86 -2.30
C LYS A 96 12.27 -9.19 -2.07
N LYS A 97 11.31 -9.54 -2.94
CA LYS A 97 10.42 -10.71 -2.77
C LYS A 97 10.39 -11.64 -3.98
N LEU A 98 10.83 -11.17 -5.13
CA LEU A 98 10.83 -11.94 -6.39
C LEU A 98 12.23 -12.09 -6.96
N PRO A 99 12.51 -13.18 -7.68
CA PRO A 99 13.67 -13.26 -8.55
C PRO A 99 13.69 -12.10 -9.57
N ALA A 100 14.86 -11.59 -9.88
CA ALA A 100 15.05 -10.42 -10.75
C ALA A 100 14.29 -10.52 -12.10
N GLU A 101 14.29 -11.71 -12.72
CA GLU A 101 13.59 -11.94 -13.99
C GLU A 101 12.06 -11.77 -13.89
N LYS A 102 11.47 -12.11 -12.72
CA LYS A 102 10.04 -11.91 -12.50
C LYS A 102 9.72 -10.46 -12.14
N ALA A 103 10.57 -9.82 -11.35
CA ALA A 103 10.40 -8.42 -10.96
C ALA A 103 10.50 -7.47 -12.17
N LYS A 104 11.45 -7.73 -13.10
CA LYS A 104 11.72 -6.90 -14.27
C LYS A 104 10.51 -6.70 -15.22
N GLY A 105 9.57 -7.65 -15.21
CA GLY A 105 8.34 -7.56 -16.02
C GLY A 105 7.19 -6.77 -15.38
N LEU A 106 7.40 -6.23 -14.19
CA LEU A 106 6.38 -5.49 -13.44
C LEU A 106 6.57 -3.98 -13.58
N VAL A 107 5.46 -3.26 -13.68
CA VAL A 107 5.42 -1.78 -13.64
C VAL A 107 5.06 -1.36 -12.23
N ASP A 108 5.89 -0.50 -11.65
CA ASP A 108 5.74 0.00 -10.27
C ASP A 108 4.96 1.30 -10.23
N HIS A 109 3.85 1.31 -9.50
CA HIS A 109 3.05 2.48 -9.20
C HIS A 109 3.18 2.79 -7.70
N LYS A 110 4.07 3.73 -7.33
CA LYS A 110 4.24 4.20 -5.94
C LYS A 110 3.07 5.08 -5.56
N VAL A 111 2.25 4.62 -4.63
CA VAL A 111 0.98 5.29 -4.30
C VAL A 111 1.06 6.19 -3.07
N CYS A 112 1.84 5.82 -2.05
CA CYS A 112 2.00 6.60 -0.84
C CYS A 112 3.25 6.14 -0.05
N THR A 113 3.47 6.69 1.14
CA THR A 113 4.44 6.14 2.11
C THR A 113 3.70 5.58 3.32
N MET A 114 4.32 4.61 3.98
CA MET A 114 3.81 3.94 5.15
C MET A 114 4.85 3.99 6.27
N THR A 115 4.44 4.47 7.44
CA THR A 115 5.22 4.39 8.69
C THR A 115 4.88 3.08 9.38
N VAL A 116 5.89 2.33 9.85
CA VAL A 116 5.70 1.10 10.62
C VAL A 116 6.02 1.39 12.09
N ALA A 117 5.07 1.14 12.97
CA ALA A 117 5.19 1.34 14.41
C ALA A 117 5.35 0.01 15.14
N ALA A 118 6.26 -0.07 16.09
CA ALA A 118 6.19 -1.08 17.14
C ALA A 118 4.98 -0.79 18.03
N ILE A 119 4.22 -1.83 18.38
CA ILE A 119 3.01 -1.72 19.21
C ILE A 119 3.06 -2.70 20.36
N ILE A 120 2.50 -2.29 21.50
CA ILE A 120 2.42 -3.10 22.72
C ILE A 120 1.00 -3.20 23.24
N ASN A 121 0.76 -4.25 24.03
CA ASN A 121 -0.46 -4.39 24.81
C ASN A 121 -0.59 -3.22 25.82
N GLN A 122 -1.82 -2.79 26.09
CA GLN A 122 -2.08 -1.66 26.99
C GLN A 122 -1.57 -1.88 28.43
N ASP A 123 -1.50 -3.12 28.91
CA ASP A 123 -0.97 -3.44 30.25
C ASP A 123 0.48 -3.02 30.44
N ILE A 124 1.26 -2.90 29.34
CA ILE A 124 2.65 -2.47 29.34
C ILE A 124 2.78 -0.96 29.12
N ALA A 125 1.83 -0.37 28.43
CA ALA A 125 1.90 1.00 27.91
C ALA A 125 2.09 2.09 28.98
N ASP A 126 1.64 1.88 30.22
CA ASP A 126 1.84 2.85 31.31
C ASP A 126 3.29 2.95 31.77
N LYS A 127 4.04 1.87 31.66
CA LYS A 127 5.42 1.77 32.14
C LYS A 127 6.45 1.97 31.01
N VAL A 128 6.15 1.49 29.80
CA VAL A 128 7.08 1.53 28.67
C VAL A 128 6.49 2.40 27.56
N LYS A 129 7.05 3.59 27.37
CA LYS A 129 6.65 4.54 26.30
C LYS A 129 7.62 4.54 25.13
N SER A 130 8.85 4.11 25.35
CA SER A 130 9.92 4.08 24.36
C SER A 130 10.87 2.94 24.63
N LEU A 131 11.42 2.36 23.58
CA LEU A 131 12.60 1.50 23.63
C LEU A 131 13.73 2.15 22.83
N THR A 132 14.97 1.93 23.25
CA THR A 132 16.09 2.23 22.36
C THR A 132 16.12 1.24 21.20
N SER A 133 16.74 1.62 20.09
CA SER A 133 16.93 0.72 18.95
C SER A 133 17.55 -0.62 19.35
N GLN A 134 18.54 -0.59 20.26
CA GLN A 134 19.17 -1.81 20.78
C GLN A 134 18.19 -2.67 21.61
N GLN A 135 17.42 -2.06 22.51
CA GLN A 135 16.41 -2.78 23.30
C GLN A 135 15.36 -3.42 22.40
N LEU A 136 14.90 -2.70 21.37
CA LEU A 136 13.93 -3.22 20.42
C LEU A 136 14.49 -4.46 19.68
N GLN A 137 15.73 -4.38 19.21
CA GLN A 137 16.43 -5.52 18.59
C GLN A 137 16.55 -6.71 19.55
N ASP A 138 16.97 -6.47 20.81
CA ASP A 138 17.14 -7.53 21.79
C ASP A 138 15.80 -8.19 22.18
N VAL A 139 14.71 -7.43 22.22
CA VAL A 139 13.35 -7.95 22.41
C VAL A 139 12.94 -8.82 21.23
N PHE A 140 13.01 -8.33 19.99
CA PHE A 140 12.55 -9.10 18.83
C PHE A 140 13.43 -10.29 18.47
N THR A 141 14.69 -10.30 18.86
CA THR A 141 15.60 -11.44 18.74
C THR A 141 15.52 -12.41 19.94
N ALA A 142 14.62 -12.15 20.91
CA ALA A 142 14.41 -12.92 22.13
C ALA A 142 15.69 -13.08 22.99
N LYS A 143 16.57 -12.09 22.97
CA LYS A 143 17.67 -11.91 23.96
C LYS A 143 17.12 -11.33 25.27
N VAL A 144 16.17 -10.40 25.17
CA VAL A 144 15.36 -9.89 26.27
C VAL A 144 14.00 -10.56 26.21
N THR A 145 13.58 -11.18 27.31
CA THR A 145 12.35 -11.99 27.37
C THR A 145 11.38 -11.55 28.46
N ASN A 146 11.74 -10.56 29.24
CA ASN A 146 10.90 -9.99 30.28
C ASN A 146 10.95 -8.45 30.25
N TRP A 147 9.79 -7.82 30.35
CA TRP A 147 9.67 -6.37 30.28
C TRP A 147 10.47 -5.63 31.35
N LYS A 148 10.72 -6.23 32.52
CA LYS A 148 11.55 -5.62 33.58
C LYS A 148 12.97 -5.31 33.13
N GLU A 149 13.50 -6.06 32.16
CA GLU A 149 14.85 -5.87 31.63
C GLU A 149 14.99 -4.58 30.81
N VAL A 150 13.85 -4.03 30.38
CA VAL A 150 13.78 -2.77 29.62
C VAL A 150 12.97 -1.68 30.33
N GLY A 151 12.83 -1.80 31.66
CA GLY A 151 12.18 -0.79 32.50
C GLY A 151 10.66 -0.93 32.66
N GLY A 152 10.10 -2.02 32.20
CA GLY A 152 8.68 -2.37 32.32
C GLY A 152 8.36 -3.16 33.60
N PRO A 153 7.14 -3.71 33.71
CA PRO A 153 6.74 -4.59 34.79
C PRO A 153 7.46 -5.95 34.72
N ASP A 154 7.42 -6.72 35.81
CA ASP A 154 7.87 -8.12 35.81
C ASP A 154 6.84 -9.00 35.09
N GLU A 155 6.90 -8.98 33.76
CA GLU A 155 5.98 -9.63 32.86
C GLU A 155 6.75 -10.22 31.67
N PRO A 156 6.51 -11.49 31.29
CA PRO A 156 7.09 -12.08 30.10
C PRO A 156 6.72 -11.29 28.82
N ILE A 157 7.67 -11.17 27.92
CA ILE A 157 7.42 -10.59 26.60
C ILE A 157 6.86 -11.67 25.67
N VAL A 158 5.72 -11.38 25.03
CA VAL A 158 5.13 -12.22 24.01
C VAL A 158 5.31 -11.55 22.65
N LEU A 159 6.13 -12.13 21.79
CA LEU A 159 6.32 -11.62 20.43
C LEU A 159 5.11 -11.99 19.55
N VAL A 160 4.61 -11.02 18.80
CA VAL A 160 3.61 -11.24 17.75
C VAL A 160 4.22 -10.78 16.43
N THR A 161 4.45 -11.73 15.54
CA THR A 161 5.22 -11.52 14.31
C THR A 161 4.39 -11.84 13.06
N ARG A 162 4.97 -11.63 11.89
CA ARG A 162 4.37 -11.88 10.59
C ARG A 162 5.18 -12.93 9.82
N PRO A 163 4.58 -13.64 8.85
CA PRO A 163 5.31 -14.56 7.99
C PRO A 163 6.30 -13.82 7.07
N THR A 164 7.25 -14.54 6.51
CA THR A 164 8.27 -14.00 5.61
C THR A 164 7.71 -13.38 4.33
N THR A 165 6.46 -13.70 3.96
CA THR A 165 5.74 -13.06 2.85
C THR A 165 5.33 -11.62 3.15
N SER A 166 5.30 -11.20 4.43
CA SER A 166 4.95 -9.84 4.83
C SER A 166 6.00 -8.83 4.39
N GLY A 167 5.56 -7.75 3.75
CA GLY A 167 6.41 -6.61 3.44
C GLY A 167 6.66 -5.74 4.68
N THR A 168 5.64 -5.57 5.53
CA THR A 168 5.76 -4.85 6.80
C THR A 168 6.85 -5.48 7.69
N ARG A 169 6.89 -6.84 7.77
CA ARG A 169 7.99 -7.56 8.42
C ARG A 169 9.33 -7.21 7.78
N ALA A 170 9.43 -7.24 6.46
CA ALA A 170 10.68 -6.95 5.78
C ALA A 170 11.20 -5.54 6.07
N LEU A 171 10.31 -4.52 6.05
CA LEU A 171 10.68 -3.15 6.43
C LEU A 171 11.08 -3.05 7.90
N PHE A 172 10.33 -3.69 8.79
CA PHE A 172 10.63 -3.67 10.22
C PHE A 172 11.97 -4.34 10.53
N THR A 173 12.22 -5.52 9.97
CA THR A 173 13.50 -6.24 10.09
C THR A 173 14.67 -5.39 9.58
N GLU A 174 14.53 -4.79 8.39
CA GLU A 174 15.60 -3.98 7.79
C GLU A 174 15.88 -2.70 8.58
N LEU A 175 14.84 -1.96 8.95
CA LEU A 175 14.97 -0.59 9.44
C LEU A 175 14.91 -0.46 10.97
N ALA A 176 14.16 -1.30 11.66
CA ALA A 176 14.04 -1.28 13.11
C ALA A 176 15.00 -2.27 13.79
N LEU A 177 15.21 -3.43 13.16
CA LEU A 177 16.05 -4.48 13.72
C LEU A 177 17.46 -4.53 13.10
N ALA A 178 17.84 -3.53 12.31
CA ALA A 178 19.12 -3.45 11.61
C ALA A 178 19.49 -4.74 10.84
N GLY A 179 18.47 -5.36 10.21
CA GLY A 179 18.60 -6.60 9.45
C GLY A 179 18.66 -7.88 10.29
N GLN A 180 18.52 -7.80 11.61
CA GLN A 180 18.48 -8.99 12.47
C GLN A 180 17.10 -9.67 12.34
N GLU A 181 17.11 -10.98 12.11
CA GLU A 181 15.87 -11.76 12.01
C GLU A 181 15.15 -11.83 13.35
N GLU A 182 13.84 -11.64 13.33
CA GLU A 182 13.00 -11.81 14.51
C GLU A 182 12.90 -13.29 14.93
N ALA A 183 12.77 -13.54 16.22
CA ALA A 183 12.69 -14.89 16.80
C ALA A 183 11.31 -15.52 16.53
N SER A 184 10.95 -15.77 15.26
CA SER A 184 9.65 -16.27 14.84
C SER A 184 9.29 -17.62 15.45
N ASN A 185 10.28 -18.47 15.76
CA ASN A 185 10.08 -19.75 16.43
C ASN A 185 9.68 -19.64 17.91
N LYS A 186 9.68 -18.42 18.46
CA LYS A 186 9.27 -18.09 19.84
C LYS A 186 8.14 -17.06 19.87
N SER A 187 7.45 -16.88 18.76
CA SER A 187 6.41 -15.85 18.61
C SER A 187 5.05 -16.45 18.25
N LEU A 188 4.00 -15.63 18.39
CA LEU A 188 2.71 -15.84 17.77
C LEU A 188 2.78 -15.26 16.36
N GLU A 189 2.80 -16.12 15.34
CA GLU A 189 2.80 -15.66 13.95
C GLU A 189 1.36 -15.41 13.47
N THR A 190 1.12 -14.28 12.80
CA THR A 190 -0.20 -13.88 12.29
C THR A 190 -0.12 -13.55 10.80
N ASP A 191 -1.15 -13.94 10.04
CA ASP A 191 -1.13 -13.82 8.57
C ASP A 191 -1.27 -12.39 8.04
N ASP A 192 -1.94 -11.50 8.79
CA ASP A 192 -2.21 -10.12 8.36
C ASP A 192 -2.12 -9.09 9.49
N SER A 193 -2.14 -7.79 9.11
CA SER A 193 -2.01 -6.67 10.05
C SER A 193 -3.19 -6.56 11.03
N GLY A 194 -4.41 -6.90 10.59
CA GLY A 194 -5.59 -6.86 11.45
C GLY A 194 -5.53 -7.91 12.54
N THR A 195 -5.14 -9.13 12.20
CA THR A 195 -4.96 -10.24 13.15
C THR A 195 -3.80 -9.96 14.12
N LEU A 196 -2.71 -9.33 13.63
CA LEU A 196 -1.59 -8.96 14.50
C LEU A 196 -2.04 -7.99 15.60
N ILE A 197 -2.73 -6.92 15.24
CA ILE A 197 -3.16 -5.91 16.21
C ILE A 197 -4.12 -6.50 17.26
N GLN A 198 -5.03 -7.38 16.83
CA GLN A 198 -5.93 -8.11 17.74
C GLN A 198 -5.15 -9.01 18.69
N SER A 199 -4.15 -9.74 18.19
CA SER A 199 -3.30 -10.61 19.00
C SER A 199 -2.51 -9.81 20.05
N VAL A 200 -1.95 -8.65 19.68
CA VAL A 200 -1.28 -7.77 20.64
C VAL A 200 -2.26 -7.21 21.66
N ALA A 201 -3.44 -6.78 21.26
CA ALA A 201 -4.45 -6.24 22.17
C ALA A 201 -4.96 -7.25 23.20
N GLN A 202 -5.09 -8.51 22.81
CA GLN A 202 -5.66 -9.58 23.63
C GLN A 202 -4.62 -10.35 24.46
N THR A 203 -3.33 -10.18 24.18
CA THR A 203 -2.27 -10.94 24.83
C THR A 203 -1.48 -10.05 25.78
N LYS A 204 -1.52 -10.37 27.08
CA LYS A 204 -0.76 -9.67 28.09
C LYS A 204 0.74 -9.74 27.80
N GLY A 205 1.44 -8.62 27.98
CA GLY A 205 2.88 -8.54 27.70
C GLY A 205 3.26 -8.60 26.22
N ALA A 206 2.28 -8.54 25.30
CA ALA A 206 2.57 -8.66 23.88
C ALA A 206 3.20 -7.41 23.28
N ILE A 207 4.08 -7.67 22.30
CA ILE A 207 4.66 -6.68 21.39
C ILE A 207 4.61 -7.19 19.96
N GLY A 208 4.32 -6.30 19.03
CA GLY A 208 4.33 -6.57 17.59
C GLY A 208 4.64 -5.29 16.82
N TYR A 209 4.31 -5.27 15.54
CA TYR A 209 4.48 -4.09 14.68
C TYR A 209 3.37 -4.01 13.64
N VAL A 210 2.97 -2.79 13.30
CA VAL A 210 1.90 -2.56 12.33
C VAL A 210 2.10 -1.22 11.61
N ALA A 211 1.48 -1.09 10.45
CA ALA A 211 1.42 0.17 9.73
C ALA A 211 0.57 1.20 10.48
N LEU A 212 1.02 2.46 10.50
CA LEU A 212 0.37 3.57 11.19
C LEU A 212 -1.14 3.72 10.89
N PRO A 213 -1.66 3.45 9.67
CA PRO A 213 -3.09 3.48 9.38
C PRO A 213 -3.95 2.62 10.31
N TYR A 214 -3.43 1.52 10.81
CA TYR A 214 -4.14 0.65 11.75
C TYR A 214 -4.23 1.24 13.17
N LEU A 215 -3.49 2.30 13.45
CA LEU A 215 -3.47 2.98 14.75
C LEU A 215 -4.36 4.23 14.75
N VAL A 216 -4.79 4.69 13.58
CA VAL A 216 -5.75 5.80 13.49
C VAL A 216 -7.07 5.38 14.16
N ASN A 217 -7.44 6.09 15.24
CA ASN A 217 -8.61 5.78 16.07
C ASN A 217 -8.57 4.44 16.81
N ASN A 218 -7.44 3.72 16.84
CA ASN A 218 -7.28 2.51 17.63
C ASN A 218 -6.79 2.86 19.04
N LYS A 219 -7.46 2.29 20.06
CA LYS A 219 -7.13 2.47 21.47
C LYS A 219 -6.81 1.16 22.18
N ASP A 220 -6.82 0.05 21.45
CA ASP A 220 -6.66 -1.28 22.03
C ASP A 220 -5.19 -1.65 22.22
N VAL A 221 -4.30 -0.96 21.51
CA VAL A 221 -2.84 -1.10 21.61
C VAL A 221 -2.18 0.27 21.75
N ALA A 222 -0.94 0.30 22.21
CA ALA A 222 -0.14 1.52 22.28
C ALA A 222 1.05 1.44 21.34
N ALA A 223 1.31 2.54 20.62
CA ALA A 223 2.52 2.68 19.81
C ALA A 223 3.73 3.03 20.69
N LEU A 224 4.87 2.38 20.44
CA LEU A 224 6.13 2.69 21.09
C LEU A 224 6.94 3.71 20.30
N ALA A 225 7.56 4.65 20.99
CA ALA A 225 8.64 5.45 20.43
C ALA A 225 9.91 4.58 20.30
N ILE A 226 10.74 4.87 19.31
CA ILE A 226 12.08 4.29 19.15
C ILE A 226 13.08 5.42 19.37
N ASP A 227 14.03 5.22 20.28
CA ASP A 227 15.01 6.25 20.71
C ASP A 227 14.34 7.59 21.10
N GLY A 228 13.15 7.51 21.70
CA GLY A 228 12.36 8.68 22.10
C GLY A 228 11.56 9.33 20.96
N VAL A 229 11.65 8.83 19.72
CA VAL A 229 10.95 9.38 18.57
C VAL A 229 9.67 8.59 18.30
N ALA A 230 8.51 9.26 18.38
CA ALA A 230 7.21 8.63 18.14
C ALA A 230 6.97 8.35 16.66
N PRO A 231 6.27 7.24 16.32
CA PRO A 231 5.91 6.90 14.94
C PRO A 231 4.73 7.76 14.43
N THR A 232 5.03 9.00 14.05
CA THR A 232 4.04 9.94 13.50
C THR A 232 4.37 10.29 12.06
N LEU A 233 3.37 10.76 11.29
CA LEU A 233 3.62 11.26 9.94
C LEU A 233 4.60 12.44 9.95
N GLU A 234 4.49 13.36 10.92
CA GLU A 234 5.39 14.49 11.05
C GLU A 234 6.85 14.04 11.24
N ASN A 235 7.11 13.11 12.18
CA ASN A 235 8.44 12.57 12.44
C ASN A 235 8.97 11.74 11.24
N THR A 236 8.09 11.12 10.49
CA THR A 236 8.44 10.42 9.25
C THR A 236 8.82 11.41 8.16
N TYR A 237 8.04 12.47 7.95
CA TYR A 237 8.31 13.50 6.94
C TYR A 237 9.61 14.26 7.17
N ASN A 238 9.87 14.65 8.44
CA ASN A 238 11.10 15.36 8.78
C ASN A 238 12.33 14.45 8.89
N GLY A 239 12.13 13.12 8.74
CA GLY A 239 13.18 12.11 8.73
C GLY A 239 13.76 11.77 10.10
N THR A 240 13.11 12.15 11.22
CA THR A 240 13.52 11.73 12.56
C THR A 240 13.08 10.31 12.87
N TYR A 241 11.89 9.89 12.46
CA TYR A 241 11.46 8.50 12.53
C TYR A 241 11.88 7.75 11.25
N LYS A 242 12.61 6.64 11.41
CA LYS A 242 13.29 5.97 10.30
C LYS A 242 12.58 4.73 9.75
N VAL A 243 11.58 4.17 10.46
CA VAL A 243 10.95 2.92 10.07
C VAL A 243 9.75 3.23 9.17
N TRP A 244 10.02 3.39 7.89
CA TRP A 244 9.02 3.70 6.86
C TRP A 244 9.45 3.17 5.49
N GLY A 245 8.49 3.02 4.58
CA GLY A 245 8.74 2.62 3.20
C GLY A 245 7.68 3.18 2.25
N TYR A 246 7.91 2.99 0.95
CA TYR A 246 6.88 3.25 -0.04
C TYR A 246 5.89 2.09 -0.12
N GLU A 247 4.65 2.42 -0.38
CA GLU A 247 3.63 1.48 -0.79
C GLU A 247 3.54 1.44 -2.31
N HIS A 248 3.57 0.25 -2.84
CA HIS A 248 3.63 -0.03 -4.26
C HIS A 248 2.40 -0.82 -4.72
N MET A 249 1.87 -0.47 -5.87
CA MET A 249 0.89 -1.25 -6.60
C MET A 249 1.50 -1.66 -7.94
N TYR A 250 1.80 -2.94 -8.09
CA TYR A 250 2.44 -3.47 -9.30
C TYR A 250 1.44 -3.99 -10.30
N THR A 251 1.70 -3.75 -11.60
CA THR A 251 0.98 -4.37 -12.70
C THR A 251 1.95 -5.15 -13.61
N LYS A 252 1.46 -6.19 -14.28
CA LYS A 252 2.23 -6.92 -15.29
C LYS A 252 2.13 -6.18 -16.62
N GLY A 253 3.15 -5.37 -16.93
CA GLY A 253 3.11 -4.43 -18.04
C GLY A 253 2.22 -3.20 -17.76
N GLU A 254 2.05 -2.35 -18.77
CA GLU A 254 1.26 -1.12 -18.64
C GLU A 254 -0.23 -1.42 -18.41
N PRO A 255 -0.86 -0.79 -17.41
CA PRO A 255 -2.27 -1.02 -17.11
C PRO A 255 -3.17 -0.40 -18.19
N THR A 256 -4.31 -1.04 -18.45
CA THR A 256 -5.32 -0.56 -19.39
C THR A 256 -6.73 -0.65 -18.79
N GLY A 257 -7.72 -0.04 -19.43
CA GLY A 257 -9.13 -0.15 -19.05
C GLY A 257 -9.41 0.20 -17.60
N ALA A 258 -10.20 -0.63 -16.91
CA ALA A 258 -10.58 -0.41 -15.52
C ALA A 258 -9.39 -0.41 -14.54
N VAL A 259 -8.36 -1.21 -14.82
CA VAL A 259 -7.14 -1.28 -13.98
C VAL A 259 -6.41 0.06 -14.02
N LYS A 260 -6.18 0.60 -15.24
CA LYS A 260 -5.57 1.92 -15.40
C LYS A 260 -6.40 3.01 -14.73
N ALA A 261 -7.70 3.02 -14.98
CA ALA A 261 -8.60 4.03 -14.40
C ALA A 261 -8.59 4.02 -12.86
N PHE A 262 -8.53 2.83 -12.25
CA PHE A 262 -8.44 2.70 -10.79
C PHE A 262 -7.10 3.19 -10.24
N LEU A 263 -5.99 2.86 -10.89
CA LEU A 263 -4.66 3.35 -10.51
C LEU A 263 -4.53 4.87 -10.70
N ASP A 264 -5.01 5.40 -11.83
CA ASP A 264 -5.06 6.85 -12.07
C ASP A 264 -5.86 7.58 -10.99
N TYR A 265 -6.98 6.99 -10.53
CA TYR A 265 -7.78 7.54 -9.45
C TYR A 265 -7.01 7.58 -8.12
N ILE A 266 -6.37 6.49 -7.73
CA ILE A 266 -5.57 6.43 -6.48
C ILE A 266 -4.41 7.45 -6.52
N LEU A 267 -3.80 7.64 -7.68
CA LEU A 267 -2.68 8.55 -7.89
C LEU A 267 -3.11 10.01 -8.14
N SER A 268 -4.41 10.28 -8.23
CA SER A 268 -4.92 11.62 -8.50
C SER A 268 -4.86 12.54 -7.28
N ASP A 269 -4.81 13.85 -7.53
CA ASP A 269 -4.93 14.86 -6.47
C ASP A 269 -6.27 14.75 -5.73
N GLU A 270 -7.33 14.29 -6.42
CA GLU A 270 -8.64 14.07 -5.82
C GLU A 270 -8.58 13.06 -4.69
N TYR A 271 -7.89 11.91 -4.88
CA TYR A 271 -7.73 10.91 -3.84
C TYR A 271 -6.60 11.24 -2.88
N GLY A 272 -5.61 12.00 -3.32
CA GLY A 272 -4.44 12.40 -2.53
C GLY A 272 -4.79 13.05 -1.18
N VAL A 273 -5.91 13.79 -1.10
CA VAL A 273 -6.38 14.41 0.15
C VAL A 273 -6.87 13.41 1.20
N GLU A 274 -7.13 12.17 0.82
CA GLU A 274 -7.61 11.11 1.72
C GLU A 274 -6.45 10.31 2.34
N ILE A 275 -5.26 10.34 1.75
CA ILE A 275 -4.11 9.53 2.14
C ILE A 275 -3.71 9.81 3.61
N GLU A 276 -3.49 11.08 3.97
CA GLU A 276 -3.06 11.46 5.33
C GLU A 276 -4.15 11.23 6.38
N LYS A 277 -5.43 11.40 6.01
CA LYS A 277 -6.56 11.13 6.93
C LYS A 277 -6.61 9.68 7.39
N GLN A 278 -6.06 8.79 6.57
CA GLN A 278 -5.98 7.36 6.87
C GLN A 278 -4.66 6.97 7.55
N GLY A 279 -3.74 7.91 7.79
CA GLY A 279 -2.46 7.65 8.44
C GLY A 279 -1.34 7.21 7.49
N TYR A 280 -1.55 7.28 6.17
CA TYR A 280 -0.47 7.11 5.18
C TYR A 280 0.21 8.44 4.89
N GLY A 281 1.46 8.38 4.47
CA GLY A 281 2.20 9.59 4.11
C GLY A 281 2.10 9.91 2.62
N VAL A 282 2.14 11.20 2.31
CA VAL A 282 2.20 11.71 0.94
C VAL A 282 3.66 11.77 0.50
N SER A 283 4.02 11.04 -0.57
CA SER A 283 5.41 10.88 -1.01
C SER A 283 6.13 12.21 -1.28
N SER A 284 5.43 13.24 -1.79
CA SER A 284 6.02 14.55 -2.07
C SER A 284 6.38 15.36 -0.81
N LYS A 285 5.86 14.99 0.36
CA LYS A 285 6.18 15.64 1.64
C LYS A 285 7.41 15.04 2.34
N MET A 286 7.92 13.91 1.86
CA MET A 286 9.12 13.30 2.42
C MET A 286 10.32 14.20 2.22
N LYS A 287 11.05 14.48 3.31
CA LYS A 287 12.29 15.23 3.24
C LYS A 287 13.33 14.42 2.44
N LYS A 288 13.87 15.05 1.41
CA LYS A 288 14.93 14.46 0.57
C LYS A 288 16.26 14.41 1.30
#